data_509c67e3ccfeb92ba9f4287db5afd1da
#
_entry.id   509c67e3ccfeb92ba9f4287db5afd1da
#
_cell.length_a   1.000
_cell.length_b   1.000
_cell.length_c   1.000
_cell.angle_alpha   90.00
_cell.angle_beta   90.00
_cell.angle_gamma   90.00
#
_symmetry.space_group_name_H-M   'P 1'
#
loop_
_entity.id
_entity.type
_entity.pdbx_description
1 polymer ?
#
loop_
_entity_poly.entity_id
_entity_poly.type
_entity_poly.pdbx_seq_one_letter_code
_entity_poly.pdbx_strand_id
1 'polypeptide(L)'
;MGGTAPILLNQEKIVSSDQAIYGRAMTTSQTHSSGLCIDAPMSEVRQAKRDATQRLLGATMNISDEQWQSPSLLPGWTRAHVATHLARGAQALGRVASALVNGEQPGPLYESRENRISEIERGSERPGVELQIDMDTAAGELHEIFDALDPVDPATPVILGPGILVHAHELPSVRLAEVVLHHVDLDINFDLRSLDDLSARILLQWVCFRLHNRAGVPALRIVSDSGYTDRIGSNGFATTVHGPDAELAGWLSGRGNSSSLAGAEHLVIPLLS
;
A
#
# COMPACT_ATOMS: atom_id res chain seq x y z
N MET A 1 -38.51 -6.80 -31.10
CA MET A 1 -37.37 -7.70 -30.92
C MET A 1 -36.15 -6.82 -30.84
N GLY A 2 -35.77 -6.42 -29.65
CA GLY A 2 -34.59 -5.58 -29.36
C GLY A 2 -33.64 -6.38 -28.51
N GLY A 3 -32.57 -6.89 -29.13
CA GLY A 3 -31.49 -7.59 -28.44
C GLY A 3 -30.57 -6.59 -27.76
N THR A 4 -30.50 -6.64 -26.45
CA THR A 4 -29.55 -5.90 -25.66
C THR A 4 -28.20 -6.63 -25.72
N ALA A 5 -27.21 -6.00 -26.33
CA ALA A 5 -25.82 -6.48 -26.32
C ALA A 5 -25.22 -6.31 -24.91
N PRO A 6 -24.44 -7.26 -24.42
CA PRO A 6 -23.76 -7.10 -23.14
C PRO A 6 -22.65 -6.07 -23.27
N ILE A 7 -22.60 -5.16 -22.31
CA ILE A 7 -21.56 -4.14 -22.15
C ILE A 7 -20.28 -4.85 -21.72
N LEU A 8 -19.39 -5.10 -22.67
CA LEU A 8 -17.99 -5.44 -22.40
C LEU A 8 -17.25 -4.14 -21.99
N LEU A 9 -17.31 -3.79 -20.72
CA LEU A 9 -16.63 -2.64 -20.16
C LEU A 9 -15.31 -3.04 -19.50
N ASN A 10 -14.24 -2.75 -20.24
CA ASN A 10 -12.98 -2.24 -19.69
C ASN A 10 -12.13 -3.09 -18.74
N GLN A 11 -11.79 -4.31 -19.10
CA GLN A 11 -10.58 -4.95 -18.57
C GLN A 11 -9.30 -4.22 -19.03
N GLU A 12 -9.33 -3.49 -20.14
CA GLU A 12 -8.15 -2.79 -20.67
C GLU A 12 -7.67 -1.59 -19.85
N LYS A 13 -8.52 -0.94 -19.03
CA LYS A 13 -8.11 0.22 -18.23
C LYS A 13 -7.34 -0.13 -16.95
N ILE A 14 -7.56 -1.33 -16.39
CA ILE A 14 -6.78 -1.80 -15.24
C ILE A 14 -5.38 -2.22 -15.69
N VAL A 15 -5.26 -2.75 -16.90
CA VAL A 15 -3.99 -3.15 -17.52
C VAL A 15 -3.07 -1.96 -17.79
N SER A 16 -3.63 -0.78 -18.08
CA SER A 16 -2.87 0.41 -18.49
C SER A 16 -2.11 1.11 -17.36
N SER A 17 -2.63 1.11 -16.12
CA SER A 17 -1.94 1.76 -14.99
C SER A 17 -0.74 0.97 -14.49
N ASP A 18 -0.79 -0.35 -14.55
CA ASP A 18 0.31 -1.23 -14.13
C ASP A 18 1.37 -1.44 -15.24
N GLN A 19 1.03 -1.29 -16.52
CA GLN A 19 2.04 -1.37 -17.59
C GLN A 19 3.11 -0.28 -17.51
N ALA A 20 2.80 0.86 -16.92
CA ALA A 20 3.79 1.92 -16.69
C ALA A 20 4.86 1.54 -15.65
N ILE A 21 4.62 0.55 -14.81
CA ILE A 21 5.50 0.16 -13.70
C ILE A 21 6.52 -0.92 -14.14
N TYR A 22 6.18 -1.80 -15.09
CA TYR A 22 7.02 -2.96 -15.45
C TYR A 22 7.82 -2.82 -16.75
N GLY A 23 7.68 -1.74 -17.51
CA GLY A 23 8.14 -1.66 -18.92
C GLY A 23 9.20 -0.62 -19.25
N ARG A 24 10.13 -0.26 -18.35
CA ARG A 24 11.27 0.59 -18.75
C ARG A 24 12.59 0.10 -18.17
N ALA A 25 13.45 -0.40 -19.06
CA ALA A 25 14.85 -0.69 -18.77
C ALA A 25 15.56 0.58 -18.27
N MET A 26 16.41 0.42 -17.26
CA MET A 26 17.21 1.47 -16.63
C MET A 26 18.04 2.24 -17.65
N THR A 27 17.70 3.50 -17.87
CA THR A 27 18.67 4.50 -18.29
C THR A 27 19.10 5.26 -17.05
N THR A 28 20.37 5.16 -16.72
CA THR A 28 21.08 5.91 -15.69
C THR A 28 20.81 7.40 -15.81
N SER A 29 20.06 7.98 -14.88
CA SER A 29 20.03 9.43 -14.66
C SER A 29 19.69 9.73 -13.22
N GLN A 30 20.69 10.25 -12.53
CA GLN A 30 20.68 10.94 -11.23
C GLN A 30 19.61 10.54 -10.20
N THR A 31 19.99 9.61 -9.37
CA THR A 31 19.32 9.26 -8.14
C THR A 31 19.48 10.40 -7.13
N HIS A 32 18.43 11.20 -6.93
CA HIS A 32 18.18 11.76 -5.62
C HIS A 32 17.68 10.58 -4.79
N SER A 33 18.55 9.97 -4.01
CA SER A 33 18.18 8.89 -3.10
C SER A 33 17.49 9.49 -1.88
N SER A 34 16.22 9.83 -2.00
CA SER A 34 15.33 9.90 -0.86
C SER A 34 14.79 8.49 -0.67
N GLY A 35 15.52 7.64 0.04
CA GLY A 35 15.00 6.37 0.53
C GLY A 35 13.80 6.64 1.44
N LEU A 36 12.98 5.62 1.65
CA LEU A 36 12.01 5.67 2.73
C LEU A 36 12.78 5.93 4.03
N CYS A 37 12.36 6.91 4.81
CA CYS A 37 12.99 7.24 6.10
C CYS A 37 11.92 7.26 7.18
N ILE A 38 11.89 6.20 7.98
CA ILE A 38 10.96 6.07 9.10
C ILE A 38 11.71 6.46 10.38
N ASP A 39 11.33 7.60 10.95
CA ASP A 39 11.91 8.12 12.20
C ASP A 39 11.10 7.61 13.40
N ALA A 40 11.16 6.29 13.62
CA ALA A 40 10.52 5.64 14.76
C ALA A 40 11.26 4.33 15.12
N PRO A 41 11.29 3.95 16.41
CA PRO A 41 11.83 2.67 16.82
C PRO A 41 11.10 1.50 16.16
N MET A 42 11.83 0.51 15.70
CA MET A 42 11.28 -0.66 15.01
C MET A 42 10.20 -1.39 15.84
N SER A 43 10.38 -1.45 17.16
CA SER A 43 9.41 -2.05 18.08
C SER A 43 8.04 -1.34 18.04
N GLU A 44 8.06 0.00 17.97
CA GLU A 44 6.83 0.80 17.87
C GLU A 44 6.16 0.62 16.49
N VAL A 45 6.95 0.59 15.42
CA VAL A 45 6.44 0.32 14.07
C VAL A 45 5.79 -1.06 13.97
N ARG A 46 6.43 -2.10 14.55
CA ARG A 46 5.85 -3.44 14.59
C ARG A 46 4.56 -3.48 15.40
N GLN A 47 4.50 -2.74 16.51
CA GLN A 47 3.28 -2.65 17.31
C GLN A 47 2.17 -1.94 16.53
N ALA A 48 2.44 -0.78 15.94
CA ALA A 48 1.48 -0.06 15.11
C ALA A 48 0.93 -0.94 13.95
N LYS A 49 1.82 -1.72 13.30
CA LYS A 49 1.43 -2.69 12.26
C LYS A 49 0.52 -3.78 12.82
N ARG A 50 0.81 -4.32 14.03
CA ARG A 50 -0.05 -5.31 14.69
C ARG A 50 -1.44 -4.73 14.98
N ASP A 51 -1.49 -3.53 15.56
CA ASP A 51 -2.74 -2.85 15.93
C ASP A 51 -3.61 -2.55 14.71
N ALA A 52 -3.01 -2.06 13.63
CA ALA A 52 -3.70 -1.84 12.37
C ALA A 52 -4.26 -3.14 11.76
N THR A 53 -3.47 -4.22 11.82
CA THR A 53 -3.91 -5.56 11.35
C THR A 53 -5.08 -6.08 12.18
N GLN A 54 -5.00 -6.01 13.50
CA GLN A 54 -6.09 -6.46 14.39
C GLN A 54 -7.37 -5.64 14.19
N ARG A 55 -7.23 -4.33 13.98
CA ARG A 55 -8.37 -3.45 13.67
C ARG A 55 -9.04 -3.86 12.36
N LEU A 56 -8.27 -4.14 11.30
CA LEU A 56 -8.80 -4.61 10.02
C LEU A 56 -9.49 -5.96 10.18
N LEU A 57 -8.85 -6.94 10.81
CA LEU A 57 -9.43 -8.27 11.01
C LEU A 57 -10.71 -8.20 11.85
N GLY A 58 -10.72 -7.41 12.91
CA GLY A 58 -11.92 -7.18 13.73
C GLY A 58 -13.08 -6.54 12.95
N ALA A 59 -12.78 -5.57 12.08
CA ALA A 59 -13.78 -4.90 11.25
C ALA A 59 -14.41 -5.84 10.21
N THR A 60 -13.68 -6.88 9.78
CA THR A 60 -14.15 -7.83 8.77
C THR A 60 -14.94 -9.01 9.34
N MET A 61 -14.97 -9.22 10.67
CA MET A 61 -15.59 -10.40 11.29
C MET A 61 -17.09 -10.56 11.00
N ASN A 62 -17.79 -9.47 10.73
CA ASN A 62 -19.25 -9.49 10.52
C ASN A 62 -19.63 -9.32 9.04
N ILE A 63 -18.70 -9.42 8.11
CA ILE A 63 -18.96 -9.32 6.67
C ILE A 63 -19.55 -10.66 6.19
N SER A 64 -20.76 -10.62 5.60
CA SER A 64 -21.39 -11.81 4.99
C SER A 64 -20.70 -12.19 3.67
N ASP A 65 -20.91 -13.43 3.20
CA ASP A 65 -20.38 -13.88 1.91
C ASP A 65 -20.82 -12.98 0.76
N GLU A 66 -22.07 -12.51 0.77
CA GLU A 66 -22.58 -11.57 -0.23
C GLU A 66 -21.85 -10.21 -0.17
N GLN A 67 -21.59 -9.71 1.04
CA GLN A 67 -20.86 -8.47 1.23
C GLN A 67 -19.39 -8.59 0.82
N TRP A 68 -18.77 -9.76 0.97
CA TRP A 68 -17.42 -10.01 0.45
C TRP A 68 -17.35 -9.89 -1.07
N GLN A 69 -18.40 -10.31 -1.78
CA GLN A 69 -18.49 -10.20 -3.23
C GLN A 69 -18.96 -8.82 -3.72
N SER A 70 -19.32 -7.91 -2.81
CA SER A 70 -19.66 -6.53 -3.16
C SER A 70 -18.43 -5.73 -3.60
N PRO A 71 -18.60 -4.69 -4.44
CA PRO A 71 -17.50 -3.84 -4.88
C PRO A 71 -16.72 -3.23 -3.72
N SER A 72 -15.41 -3.14 -3.87
CA SER A 72 -14.51 -2.34 -3.03
C SER A 72 -14.35 -0.92 -3.61
N LEU A 73 -13.57 -0.05 -2.96
CA LEU A 73 -13.21 1.24 -3.54
C LEU A 73 -12.17 1.13 -4.68
N LEU A 74 -11.55 -0.03 -4.85
CA LEU A 74 -10.63 -0.27 -5.96
C LEU A 74 -11.41 -0.65 -7.22
N PRO A 75 -11.20 0.05 -8.35
CA PRO A 75 -11.90 -0.24 -9.59
C PRO A 75 -11.74 -1.69 -10.05
N GLY A 76 -12.85 -2.39 -10.26
CA GLY A 76 -12.88 -3.77 -10.73
C GLY A 76 -12.63 -4.84 -9.67
N TRP A 77 -12.37 -4.46 -8.40
CA TRP A 77 -12.16 -5.39 -7.30
C TRP A 77 -13.35 -5.44 -6.35
N THR A 78 -13.69 -6.65 -5.89
CA THR A 78 -14.58 -6.86 -4.74
C THR A 78 -13.78 -6.79 -3.44
N ARG A 79 -14.46 -6.76 -2.30
CA ARG A 79 -13.81 -6.86 -0.98
C ARG A 79 -13.02 -8.17 -0.85
N ALA A 80 -13.48 -9.27 -1.44
CA ALA A 80 -12.77 -10.55 -1.45
C ALA A 80 -11.43 -10.47 -2.21
N HIS A 81 -11.35 -9.71 -3.30
CA HIS A 81 -10.08 -9.44 -3.99
C HIS A 81 -9.10 -8.68 -3.08
N VAL A 82 -9.58 -7.65 -2.37
CA VAL A 82 -8.76 -6.89 -1.41
C VAL A 82 -8.26 -7.79 -0.28
N ALA A 83 -9.11 -8.63 0.29
CA ALA A 83 -8.74 -9.59 1.34
C ALA A 83 -7.67 -10.57 0.86
N THR A 84 -7.88 -11.15 -0.33
CA THR A 84 -6.91 -12.07 -0.93
C THR A 84 -5.59 -11.38 -1.22
N HIS A 85 -5.62 -10.15 -1.75
CA HIS A 85 -4.40 -9.34 -1.96
C HIS A 85 -3.63 -9.10 -0.65
N LEU A 86 -4.33 -8.77 0.42
CA LEU A 86 -3.71 -8.58 1.74
C LEU A 86 -3.03 -9.86 2.25
N ALA A 87 -3.68 -11.02 2.11
CA ALA A 87 -3.10 -12.30 2.50
C ALA A 87 -1.88 -12.66 1.64
N ARG A 88 -2.00 -12.59 0.32
CA ARG A 88 -0.88 -12.87 -0.63
C ARG A 88 0.28 -11.88 -0.42
N GLY A 89 0.00 -10.61 -0.16
CA GLY A 89 1.01 -9.59 0.15
C GLY A 89 1.78 -9.89 1.44
N ALA A 90 1.08 -10.36 2.49
CA ALA A 90 1.73 -10.80 3.72
C ALA A 90 2.68 -11.98 3.48
N GLN A 91 2.24 -13.00 2.76
CA GLN A 91 3.05 -14.16 2.42
C GLN A 91 4.27 -13.80 1.56
N ALA A 92 4.09 -12.88 0.60
CA ALA A 92 5.18 -12.41 -0.24
C ALA A 92 6.26 -11.67 0.57
N LEU A 93 5.85 -10.77 1.47
CA LEU A 93 6.77 -10.09 2.39
C LEU A 93 7.41 -11.08 3.38
N GLY A 94 6.66 -12.09 3.83
CA GLY A 94 7.17 -13.16 4.68
C GLY A 94 8.31 -13.93 4.03
N ARG A 95 8.18 -14.29 2.74
CA ARG A 95 9.28 -14.95 1.98
C ARG A 95 10.52 -14.08 1.89
N VAL A 96 10.34 -12.78 1.61
CA VAL A 96 11.45 -11.81 1.55
C VAL A 96 12.14 -11.69 2.91
N ALA A 97 11.38 -11.50 3.98
CA ALA A 97 11.93 -11.37 5.34
C ALA A 97 12.60 -12.67 5.81
N SER A 98 12.03 -13.86 5.51
CA SER A 98 12.64 -15.15 5.84
C SER A 98 13.99 -15.34 5.16
N ALA A 99 14.13 -14.97 3.89
CA ALA A 99 15.41 -15.01 3.19
C ALA A 99 16.46 -14.14 3.90
N LEU A 100 16.09 -12.92 4.32
CA LEU A 100 16.98 -12.03 5.07
C LEU A 100 17.42 -12.64 6.41
N VAL A 101 16.49 -13.22 7.17
CA VAL A 101 16.76 -13.88 8.46
C VAL A 101 17.73 -15.05 8.27
N ASN A 102 17.61 -15.79 7.17
CA ASN A 102 18.50 -16.92 6.84
C ASN A 102 19.83 -16.47 6.22
N GLY A 103 20.08 -15.18 6.03
CA GLY A 103 21.28 -14.65 5.36
C GLY A 103 21.31 -14.93 3.87
N GLU A 104 20.16 -15.17 3.27
CA GLU A 104 19.98 -15.42 1.84
C GLU A 104 19.61 -14.11 1.10
N GLN A 105 19.89 -14.09 -0.20
CA GLN A 105 19.43 -12.98 -1.06
C GLN A 105 17.93 -13.16 -1.33
N PRO A 106 17.08 -12.18 -0.99
CA PRO A 106 15.66 -12.27 -1.30
C PRO A 106 15.40 -12.36 -2.78
N GLY A 107 14.49 -13.26 -3.17
CA GLY A 107 13.91 -13.27 -4.52
C GLY A 107 12.94 -12.10 -4.74
N PRO A 108 12.36 -11.96 -5.94
CA PRO A 108 11.35 -10.96 -6.22
C PRO A 108 10.11 -11.17 -5.34
N LEU A 109 9.41 -10.08 -5.01
CA LEU A 109 8.19 -10.14 -4.17
C LEU A 109 7.13 -11.08 -4.77
N TYR A 110 6.99 -11.07 -6.11
CA TYR A 110 6.13 -11.98 -6.88
C TYR A 110 6.92 -12.56 -8.04
N GLU A 111 6.67 -13.81 -8.38
CA GLU A 111 7.32 -14.51 -9.51
C GLU A 111 7.02 -13.82 -10.84
N SER A 112 5.75 -13.47 -11.05
CA SER A 112 5.30 -12.69 -12.19
C SER A 112 4.03 -11.91 -11.84
N ARG A 113 3.70 -10.91 -12.68
CA ARG A 113 2.45 -10.16 -12.57
C ARG A 113 1.23 -11.05 -12.84
N GLU A 114 1.33 -11.90 -13.84
CA GLU A 114 0.27 -12.83 -14.25
C GLU A 114 -0.05 -13.82 -13.12
N ASN A 115 0.99 -14.34 -12.45
CA ASN A 115 0.81 -15.24 -11.32
C ASN A 115 0.11 -14.53 -10.16
N ARG A 116 0.55 -13.32 -9.81
CA ARG A 116 -0.10 -12.49 -8.78
C ARG A 116 -1.58 -12.26 -9.08
N ILE A 117 -1.92 -11.87 -10.31
CA ILE A 117 -3.31 -11.66 -10.73
C ILE A 117 -4.13 -12.94 -10.60
N SER A 118 -3.62 -14.06 -11.14
CA SER A 118 -4.29 -15.35 -11.09
C SER A 118 -4.52 -15.85 -9.65
N GLU A 119 -3.58 -15.60 -8.74
CA GLU A 119 -3.74 -15.96 -7.32
C GLU A 119 -4.82 -15.11 -6.64
N ILE A 120 -4.89 -13.82 -6.94
CA ILE A 120 -5.91 -12.92 -6.38
C ILE A 120 -7.30 -13.29 -6.91
N GLU A 121 -7.45 -13.48 -8.22
CA GLU A 121 -8.72 -13.89 -8.84
C GLU A 121 -9.25 -15.19 -8.23
N ARG A 122 -8.42 -16.24 -8.21
CA ARG A 122 -8.80 -17.54 -7.63
C ARG A 122 -9.12 -17.45 -6.14
N GLY A 123 -8.35 -16.65 -5.40
CA GLY A 123 -8.54 -16.50 -3.98
C GLY A 123 -9.80 -15.73 -3.62
N SER A 124 -10.26 -14.81 -4.48
CA SER A 124 -11.45 -13.99 -4.24
C SER A 124 -12.78 -14.75 -4.38
N GLU A 125 -12.75 -15.95 -4.94
CA GLU A 125 -13.94 -16.81 -5.09
C GLU A 125 -14.28 -17.59 -3.82
N ARG A 126 -13.41 -17.54 -2.79
CA ARG A 126 -13.57 -18.29 -1.55
C ARG A 126 -14.67 -17.71 -0.64
N PRO A 127 -15.29 -18.55 0.22
CA PRO A 127 -16.19 -18.09 1.28
C PRO A 127 -15.51 -17.10 2.22
N GLY A 128 -16.28 -16.20 2.82
CA GLY A 128 -15.78 -15.16 3.70
C GLY A 128 -14.97 -15.68 4.88
N VAL A 129 -15.37 -16.79 5.47
CA VAL A 129 -14.63 -17.43 6.58
C VAL A 129 -13.23 -17.88 6.15
N GLU A 130 -13.08 -18.38 4.93
CA GLU A 130 -11.76 -18.78 4.41
C GLU A 130 -10.89 -17.55 4.10
N LEU A 131 -11.48 -16.45 3.61
CA LEU A 131 -10.78 -15.19 3.41
C LEU A 131 -10.26 -14.62 4.73
N GLN A 132 -11.07 -14.68 5.79
CA GLN A 132 -10.67 -14.23 7.12
C GLN A 132 -9.56 -15.09 7.72
N ILE A 133 -9.68 -16.41 7.65
CA ILE A 133 -8.64 -17.34 8.12
C ILE A 133 -7.33 -17.09 7.37
N ASP A 134 -7.39 -16.92 6.06
CA ASP A 134 -6.22 -16.68 5.22
C ASP A 134 -5.50 -15.37 5.57
N MET A 135 -6.28 -14.27 5.77
CA MET A 135 -5.71 -12.99 6.22
C MET A 135 -5.07 -13.09 7.60
N ASP A 136 -5.74 -13.72 8.55
CA ASP A 136 -5.27 -13.85 9.94
C ASP A 136 -4.01 -14.72 10.01
N THR A 137 -4.03 -15.90 9.38
CA THR A 137 -2.88 -16.80 9.31
C THR A 137 -1.67 -16.13 8.67
N ALA A 138 -1.84 -15.54 7.48
CA ALA A 138 -0.75 -14.88 6.77
C ALA A 138 -0.19 -13.66 7.56
N ALA A 139 -1.04 -12.95 8.29
CA ALA A 139 -0.62 -11.85 9.14
C ALA A 139 0.13 -12.33 10.38
N GLY A 140 -0.29 -13.44 10.99
CA GLY A 140 0.38 -14.07 12.14
C GLY A 140 1.77 -14.55 11.78
N GLU A 141 1.90 -15.33 10.70
CA GLU A 141 3.21 -15.79 10.18
C GLU A 141 4.15 -14.62 9.89
N LEU A 142 3.64 -13.55 9.27
CA LEU A 142 4.44 -12.35 9.00
C LEU A 142 4.86 -11.62 10.28
N HIS A 143 4.07 -11.68 11.35
CA HIS A 143 4.45 -11.09 12.64
C HIS A 143 5.70 -11.76 13.20
N GLU A 144 5.69 -13.11 13.24
CA GLU A 144 6.79 -13.92 13.76
C GLU A 144 8.09 -13.68 12.97
N ILE A 145 7.99 -13.64 11.64
CA ILE A 145 9.15 -13.38 10.78
C ILE A 145 9.70 -11.96 10.96
N PHE A 146 8.83 -10.95 11.12
CA PHE A 146 9.29 -9.59 11.37
C PHE A 146 9.95 -9.42 12.75
N ASP A 147 9.52 -10.18 13.75
CA ASP A 147 10.20 -10.19 15.05
C ASP A 147 11.58 -10.88 14.96
N ALA A 148 11.75 -11.82 14.04
CA ALA A 148 13.03 -12.47 13.76
C ALA A 148 14.02 -11.60 12.94
N LEU A 149 13.64 -10.41 12.47
CA LEU A 149 14.53 -9.50 11.74
C LEU A 149 15.54 -8.77 12.63
N ASP A 150 15.43 -8.81 13.97
CA ASP A 150 16.31 -8.06 14.89
C ASP A 150 17.81 -8.27 14.66
N PRO A 151 18.32 -9.48 14.33
CA PRO A 151 19.73 -9.69 14.05
C PRO A 151 20.17 -9.27 12.63
N VAL A 152 19.23 -8.97 11.74
CA VAL A 152 19.53 -8.55 10.36
C VAL A 152 20.02 -7.10 10.37
N ASP A 153 21.06 -6.80 9.57
CA ASP A 153 21.51 -5.42 9.39
C ASP A 153 20.32 -4.57 8.90
N PRO A 154 19.88 -3.58 9.69
CA PRO A 154 18.73 -2.74 9.38
C PRO A 154 18.86 -2.02 8.03
N ALA A 155 20.07 -1.74 7.57
CA ALA A 155 20.34 -1.08 6.29
C ALA A 155 20.41 -2.04 5.09
N THR A 156 20.14 -3.34 5.28
CA THR A 156 20.14 -4.30 4.16
C THR A 156 19.10 -3.88 3.11
N PRO A 157 19.52 -3.64 1.85
CA PRO A 157 18.60 -3.19 0.80
C PRO A 157 17.68 -4.32 0.33
N VAL A 158 16.42 -3.98 0.11
CA VAL A 158 15.36 -4.89 -0.35
C VAL A 158 14.60 -4.27 -1.50
N ILE A 159 14.54 -4.97 -2.63
CA ILE A 159 13.79 -4.54 -3.82
C ILE A 159 12.40 -5.18 -3.76
N LEU A 160 11.36 -4.37 -3.57
CA LEU A 160 9.96 -4.81 -3.54
C LEU A 160 9.30 -4.76 -4.92
N GLY A 161 9.91 -4.10 -5.87
CA GLY A 161 9.43 -3.97 -7.23
C GLY A 161 10.21 -2.91 -8.02
N PRO A 162 9.88 -2.68 -9.28
CA PRO A 162 10.56 -1.68 -10.09
C PRO A 162 10.51 -0.28 -9.44
N GLY A 163 11.68 0.26 -9.09
CA GLY A 163 11.80 1.56 -8.45
C GLY A 163 11.39 1.62 -6.98
N ILE A 164 11.12 0.48 -6.33
CA ILE A 164 10.77 0.40 -4.92
C ILE A 164 11.91 -0.31 -4.18
N LEU A 165 12.89 0.46 -3.77
CA LEU A 165 14.00 0.02 -2.92
C LEU A 165 13.73 0.52 -1.50
N VAL A 166 13.69 -0.39 -0.55
CA VAL A 166 13.56 -0.13 0.88
C VAL A 166 14.70 -0.84 1.64
N HIS A 167 14.79 -0.65 2.95
CA HIS A 167 15.72 -1.37 3.80
C HIS A 167 14.97 -2.42 4.65
N ALA A 168 15.69 -3.42 5.15
CA ALA A 168 15.10 -4.50 5.93
C ALA A 168 14.25 -3.98 7.11
N HIS A 169 14.73 -2.96 7.83
CA HIS A 169 14.01 -2.36 8.95
C HIS A 169 12.72 -1.60 8.55
N GLU A 170 12.54 -1.28 7.27
CA GLU A 170 11.36 -0.57 6.77
C GLU A 170 10.22 -1.51 6.36
N LEU A 171 10.46 -2.82 6.27
CA LEU A 171 9.45 -3.80 5.86
C LEU A 171 8.17 -3.77 6.71
N PRO A 172 8.22 -3.63 8.05
CA PRO A 172 7.01 -3.46 8.85
C PRO A 172 6.20 -2.21 8.52
N SER A 173 6.87 -1.09 8.17
CA SER A 173 6.22 0.16 7.75
C SER A 173 5.52 0.01 6.40
N VAL A 174 6.16 -0.69 5.46
CA VAL A 174 5.53 -1.05 4.18
C VAL A 174 4.24 -1.82 4.43
N ARG A 175 4.28 -2.84 5.31
CA ARG A 175 3.09 -3.63 5.62
C ARG A 175 2.02 -2.84 6.36
N LEU A 176 2.40 -1.94 7.26
CA LEU A 176 1.46 -1.04 7.94
C LEU A 176 0.68 -0.22 6.90
N ALA A 177 1.38 0.40 5.96
CA ALA A 177 0.75 1.20 4.91
C ALA A 177 -0.21 0.38 4.03
N GLU A 178 0.19 -0.84 3.61
CA GLU A 178 -0.68 -1.76 2.86
C GLU A 178 -1.97 -2.09 3.63
N VAL A 179 -1.84 -2.45 4.91
CA VAL A 179 -3.01 -2.78 5.76
C VAL A 179 -3.94 -1.59 5.90
N VAL A 180 -3.41 -0.40 6.16
CA VAL A 180 -4.21 0.81 6.38
C VAL A 180 -4.91 1.27 5.10
N LEU A 181 -4.19 1.34 3.96
CA LEU A 181 -4.77 1.74 2.68
C LEU A 181 -5.86 0.78 2.23
N HIS A 182 -5.62 -0.51 2.35
CA HIS A 182 -6.61 -1.50 1.95
C HIS A 182 -7.75 -1.69 2.94
N HIS A 183 -7.58 -1.26 4.20
CA HIS A 183 -8.72 -1.13 5.13
C HIS A 183 -9.72 -0.08 4.62
N VAL A 184 -9.22 1.05 4.10
CA VAL A 184 -10.08 2.04 3.41
C VAL A 184 -10.74 1.42 2.18
N ASP A 185 -9.97 0.70 1.36
CA ASP A 185 -10.45 0.12 0.11
C ASP A 185 -11.56 -0.93 0.30
N LEU A 186 -11.60 -1.61 1.45
CA LEU A 186 -12.70 -2.52 1.81
C LEU A 186 -14.05 -1.82 1.94
N ASP A 187 -14.09 -0.49 2.11
CA ASP A 187 -15.33 0.28 2.25
C ASP A 187 -16.25 -0.24 3.38
N ILE A 188 -15.68 -0.40 4.57
CA ILE A 188 -16.31 -0.95 5.78
C ILE A 188 -16.23 0.02 6.97
N ASN A 189 -16.47 1.31 6.70
CA ASN A 189 -16.50 2.39 7.71
C ASN A 189 -15.17 2.66 8.42
N PHE A 190 -14.03 2.47 7.74
CA PHE A 190 -12.74 2.89 8.25
C PHE A 190 -12.38 4.29 7.75
N ASP A 191 -11.97 5.17 8.66
CA ASP A 191 -11.54 6.54 8.37
C ASP A 191 -10.08 6.72 8.79
N LEU A 192 -9.23 7.20 7.87
CA LEU A 192 -7.82 7.47 8.13
C LEU A 192 -7.60 8.45 9.30
N ARG A 193 -8.55 9.37 9.55
CA ARG A 193 -8.50 10.29 10.71
C ARG A 193 -8.57 9.59 12.06
N SER A 194 -8.92 8.30 12.10
CA SER A 194 -8.91 7.47 13.31
C SER A 194 -7.54 6.84 13.62
N LEU A 195 -6.54 7.07 12.77
CA LEU A 195 -5.18 6.62 13.02
C LEU A 195 -4.55 7.39 14.19
N ASP A 196 -3.71 6.69 14.93
CA ASP A 196 -2.78 7.35 15.85
C ASP A 196 -1.70 8.12 15.07
N ASP A 197 -1.03 9.06 15.75
CA ASP A 197 -0.06 9.97 15.14
C ASP A 197 1.10 9.22 14.47
N LEU A 198 1.59 8.14 15.06
CA LEU A 198 2.67 7.34 14.51
C LEU A 198 2.26 6.64 13.22
N SER A 199 1.11 5.96 13.24
CA SER A 199 0.56 5.26 12.07
C SER A 199 0.26 6.23 10.92
N ALA A 200 -0.31 7.39 11.23
CA ALA A 200 -0.58 8.45 10.25
C ALA A 200 0.72 9.00 9.63
N ARG A 201 1.74 9.23 10.44
CA ARG A 201 3.07 9.68 10.00
C ARG A 201 3.73 8.67 9.10
N ILE A 202 3.77 7.40 9.49
CA ILE A 202 4.37 6.32 8.68
C ILE A 202 3.64 6.19 7.34
N LEU A 203 2.31 6.25 7.36
CA LEU A 203 1.52 6.22 6.13
C LEU A 203 1.86 7.38 5.19
N LEU A 204 1.95 8.61 5.73
CA LEU A 204 2.32 9.79 4.93
C LEU A 204 3.72 9.64 4.32
N GLN A 205 4.70 9.21 5.10
CA GLN A 205 6.08 8.98 4.63
C GLN A 205 6.11 7.93 3.50
N TRP A 206 5.39 6.82 3.66
CA TRP A 206 5.26 5.79 2.62
C TRP A 206 4.62 6.33 1.34
N VAL A 207 3.51 7.05 1.46
CA VAL A 207 2.80 7.62 0.30
C VAL A 207 3.69 8.64 -0.43
N CYS A 208 4.36 9.53 0.29
CA CYS A 208 5.31 10.47 -0.30
C CYS A 208 6.44 9.75 -1.04
N PHE A 209 7.07 8.75 -0.40
CA PHE A 209 8.11 7.91 -1.01
C PHE A 209 7.62 7.27 -2.34
N ARG A 210 6.41 6.72 -2.37
CA ARG A 210 5.81 6.11 -3.57
C ARG A 210 5.52 7.14 -4.67
N LEU A 211 5.39 8.42 -4.34
CA LEU A 211 5.06 9.51 -5.27
C LEU A 211 6.26 10.33 -5.72
N HIS A 212 7.46 10.16 -5.15
CA HIS A 212 8.63 10.98 -5.46
C HIS A 212 8.92 11.12 -6.96
N ASN A 213 8.86 10.02 -7.71
CA ASN A 213 9.19 10.00 -9.13
C ASN A 213 8.02 9.48 -9.98
N ARG A 214 6.80 9.54 -9.47
CA ARG A 214 5.63 9.01 -10.19
C ARG A 214 5.20 9.98 -11.29
N ALA A 215 5.10 9.47 -12.52
CA ALA A 215 4.57 10.24 -13.64
C ALA A 215 3.12 10.68 -13.38
N GLY A 216 2.79 11.92 -13.76
CA GLY A 216 1.45 12.49 -13.58
C GLY A 216 1.20 13.13 -12.21
N VAL A 217 2.13 13.02 -11.27
CA VAL A 217 2.06 13.76 -10.00
C VAL A 217 2.66 15.16 -10.19
N PRO A 218 1.94 16.24 -9.87
CA PRO A 218 2.48 17.59 -9.95
C PRO A 218 3.62 17.80 -8.94
N ALA A 219 4.45 18.83 -9.16
CA ALA A 219 5.46 19.22 -8.18
C ALA A 219 4.78 19.77 -6.91
N LEU A 220 4.93 19.07 -5.79
CA LEU A 220 4.35 19.44 -4.51
C LEU A 220 5.42 19.51 -3.42
N ARG A 221 5.25 20.47 -2.52
CA ARG A 221 5.92 20.50 -1.22
C ARG A 221 4.88 20.17 -0.16
N ILE A 222 5.05 19.04 0.48
CA ILE A 222 4.20 18.59 1.57
C ILE A 222 4.74 19.14 2.88
N VAL A 223 3.86 19.70 3.69
CA VAL A 223 4.16 20.26 5.02
C VAL A 223 3.10 19.74 5.97
N SER A 224 3.48 18.84 6.87
CA SER A 224 2.56 18.25 7.83
C SER A 224 2.50 19.05 9.13
N ASP A 225 1.35 19.04 9.81
CA ASP A 225 1.16 19.61 11.15
C ASP A 225 2.10 18.99 12.19
N SER A 226 2.51 17.74 11.99
CA SER A 226 3.47 17.03 12.83
C SER A 226 4.93 17.42 12.58
N GLY A 227 5.18 18.34 11.63
CA GLY A 227 6.53 18.84 11.28
C GLY A 227 7.24 18.03 10.20
N TYR A 228 6.63 16.96 9.65
CA TYR A 228 7.18 16.27 8.47
C TYR A 228 7.10 17.16 7.24
N THR A 229 8.16 17.18 6.44
CA THR A 229 8.19 17.89 5.16
C THR A 229 8.83 17.03 4.09
N ASP A 230 8.26 17.07 2.89
CA ASP A 230 8.80 16.34 1.74
C ASP A 230 8.51 17.09 0.43
N ARG A 231 9.18 16.68 -0.64
CA ARG A 231 8.95 17.17 -1.99
C ARG A 231 8.71 15.99 -2.93
N ILE A 232 7.56 15.96 -3.55
CA ILE A 232 7.14 14.86 -4.43
C ILE A 232 6.80 15.36 -5.82
N GLY A 233 6.63 14.42 -6.74
CA GLY A 233 6.19 14.68 -8.10
C GLY A 233 7.30 15.18 -9.04
N SER A 234 6.89 15.88 -10.09
CA SER A 234 7.77 16.35 -11.16
C SER A 234 8.71 17.48 -10.70
N ASN A 235 9.78 17.72 -11.49
CA ASN A 235 10.63 18.90 -11.28
C ASN A 235 9.90 20.21 -11.65
N GLY A 236 10.22 21.31 -10.97
CA GLY A 236 9.65 22.62 -11.23
C GLY A 236 9.27 23.38 -9.95
N PHE A 237 8.46 24.42 -10.10
CA PHE A 237 7.91 25.13 -8.94
C PHE A 237 6.88 24.24 -8.25
N ALA A 238 7.11 23.98 -6.96
CA ALA A 238 6.25 23.13 -6.17
C ALA A 238 5.16 23.96 -5.48
N THR A 239 3.91 23.53 -5.60
CA THR A 239 2.82 24.03 -4.77
C THR A 239 2.96 23.46 -3.38
N THR A 240 2.89 24.31 -2.35
CA THR A 240 2.92 23.85 -0.95
C THR A 240 1.52 23.42 -0.54
N VAL A 241 1.42 22.21 -0.01
CA VAL A 241 0.18 21.66 0.58
C VAL A 241 0.44 21.36 2.04
N HIS A 242 -0.45 21.82 2.91
CA HIS A 242 -0.31 21.76 4.36
C HIS A 242 -1.55 21.14 5.02
N GLY A 243 -1.35 20.33 6.06
CA GLY A 243 -2.42 19.75 6.87
C GLY A 243 -1.97 18.56 7.74
N PRO A 244 -2.92 17.87 8.39
CA PRO A 244 -2.66 16.69 9.22
C PRO A 244 -2.12 15.50 8.42
N ASP A 245 -1.27 14.67 9.04
CA ASP A 245 -0.62 13.52 8.40
C ASP A 245 -1.62 12.57 7.72
N ALA A 246 -2.67 12.18 8.44
CA ALA A 246 -3.67 11.23 7.93
C ALA A 246 -4.45 11.79 6.71
N GLU A 247 -4.78 13.07 6.73
CA GLU A 247 -5.52 13.72 5.66
C GLU A 247 -4.64 13.95 4.42
N LEU A 248 -3.37 14.35 4.62
CA LEU A 248 -2.37 14.42 3.56
C LEU A 248 -2.16 13.05 2.91
N ALA A 249 -1.97 11.99 3.71
CA ALA A 249 -1.79 10.63 3.21
C ALA A 249 -3.02 10.13 2.45
N GLY A 250 -4.22 10.39 2.97
CA GLY A 250 -5.48 10.04 2.31
C GLY A 250 -5.63 10.71 0.95
N TRP A 251 -5.44 12.02 0.89
CA TRP A 251 -5.53 12.77 -0.35
C TRP A 251 -4.45 12.35 -1.36
N LEU A 252 -3.20 12.25 -0.93
CA LEU A 252 -2.07 11.85 -1.78
C LEU A 252 -2.20 10.42 -2.31
N SER A 253 -2.85 9.54 -1.57
CA SER A 253 -3.10 8.16 -2.02
C SER A 253 -4.37 8.02 -2.89
N GLY A 254 -5.15 9.10 -3.05
CA GLY A 254 -6.43 9.08 -3.77
C GLY A 254 -7.58 8.45 -2.98
N ARG A 255 -7.44 8.34 -1.64
CA ARG A 255 -8.43 7.77 -0.72
C ARG A 255 -9.05 8.79 0.23
N GLY A 256 -8.77 10.05 0.02
CA GLY A 256 -9.30 11.18 0.76
C GLY A 256 -9.57 12.37 -0.14
N ASN A 257 -10.17 13.41 0.42
CA ASN A 257 -10.40 14.69 -0.27
C ASN A 257 -9.46 15.78 0.27
N SER A 258 -9.41 16.90 -0.44
CA SER A 258 -8.53 18.03 -0.09
C SER A 258 -9.21 19.12 0.74
N SER A 259 -10.42 18.91 1.23
CA SER A 259 -11.24 19.98 1.83
C SER A 259 -10.66 20.59 3.10
N SER A 260 -9.82 19.85 3.82
CA SER A 260 -9.13 20.30 5.05
C SER A 260 -7.67 20.68 4.81
N LEU A 261 -7.18 20.58 3.57
CA LEU A 261 -5.79 20.82 3.22
C LEU A 261 -5.61 22.20 2.60
N ALA A 262 -4.72 23.00 3.14
CA ALA A 262 -4.38 24.28 2.56
C ALA A 262 -3.44 24.12 1.35
N GLY A 263 -3.75 24.78 0.24
CA GLY A 263 -2.97 24.75 -1.00
C GLY A 263 -3.22 23.54 -1.89
N ALA A 264 -4.22 22.72 -1.57
CA ALA A 264 -4.59 21.54 -2.37
C ALA A 264 -5.74 21.81 -3.36
N GLU A 265 -6.25 23.02 -3.38
CA GLU A 265 -7.37 23.44 -4.22
C GLU A 265 -7.04 23.19 -5.70
N HIS A 266 -7.95 22.55 -6.41
CA HIS A 266 -7.84 22.23 -7.85
C HIS A 266 -6.75 21.23 -8.24
N LEU A 267 -6.07 20.63 -7.26
CA LEU A 267 -5.10 19.57 -7.53
C LEU A 267 -5.78 18.19 -7.54
N VAL A 268 -5.42 17.39 -8.52
CA VAL A 268 -5.89 15.99 -8.64
C VAL A 268 -4.69 15.07 -8.55
N ILE A 269 -4.74 14.14 -7.61
CA ILE A 269 -3.72 13.12 -7.42
C ILE A 269 -4.28 11.78 -7.94
N PRO A 270 -3.55 11.07 -8.81
CA PRO A 270 -3.99 9.76 -9.27
C PRO A 270 -3.98 8.74 -8.14
N LEU A 271 -4.94 7.80 -8.15
CA LEU A 271 -4.99 6.71 -7.18
C LEU A 271 -3.63 5.99 -7.09
N LEU A 272 -3.11 5.86 -5.88
CA LEU A 272 -1.90 5.10 -5.59
C LEU A 272 -2.26 3.60 -5.55
N SER A 273 -1.78 2.86 -6.52
CA SER A 273 -1.94 1.41 -6.65
C SER A 273 -0.60 0.69 -6.51
#